data_c88bcd6fae6beceb28478a429c38068d
#
_entry.id   c88bcd6fae6beceb28478a429c38068d
#
_cell.length_a   1.000
_cell.length_b   1.000
_cell.length_c   1.000
_cell.angle_alpha   90.00
_cell.angle_beta   90.00
_cell.angle_gamma   90.00
#
_symmetry.space_group_name_H-M   'P 1'
#
loop_
_entity.id
_entity.type
_entity.pdbx_description
1 polymer ?
#
loop_
_entity_poly.entity_id
_entity_poly.type
_entity_poly.pdbx_seq_one_letter_code
_entity_poly.pdbx_strand_id
1 'polypeptide(L)'
;MFNLFKRRKSPQEIVRYTKEEIAALAQHVERTFGRISGMMEGADIDGLHVDLFVISPEDDKGCYTLVTCGMGARRMNIPDDPECQDYAYAELLMCLPRTWPMEKTALKYRWPMNMLSALAHTPVLNDTWLGPGHTVGFRDTFGNATAFNSAVLLELTHPDGSDMRCTLPTGKLINFYQAAPLYAEERDYAETHGTGALIELAEELAFAPHALIDEVNVERPCILRSDFLDSTESHEDCIAEKQLPVDALAACSHIAIFLRWMIEHDLVCEEFRLAHEEVVNAIREGRYHTDLRIFMNHKLRGCLLNRFFTRVGQDFAAWYYDFDAAEGAPCYPGDVDAHALAFFGEEKYHSDEFQDEAYLFVPWGEEYYRGMSRFIDEKFRLWKRR
;
A
#
# COMPACT_ATOMS: atom_id res chain seq x y z
N MET A 1 -31.20 -37.78 19.99
CA MET A 1 -32.12 -37.04 19.12
C MET A 1 -32.19 -35.62 19.66
N PHE A 2 -31.22 -34.75 19.26
CA PHE A 2 -31.17 -33.37 19.72
C PHE A 2 -31.80 -32.49 18.64
N ASN A 3 -32.96 -31.92 18.96
CA ASN A 3 -33.71 -30.97 18.15
C ASN A 3 -33.01 -29.59 18.21
N LEU A 4 -32.19 -29.27 17.20
CA LEU A 4 -31.70 -27.93 16.96
C LEU A 4 -32.82 -27.11 16.26
N PHE A 5 -33.74 -26.56 17.03
CA PHE A 5 -34.57 -25.45 16.54
C PHE A 5 -33.66 -24.22 16.37
N LYS A 6 -33.17 -23.99 15.15
CA LYS A 6 -32.74 -22.65 14.74
C LYS A 6 -33.92 -21.71 14.96
N ARG A 7 -33.88 -20.87 16.01
CA ARG A 7 -34.76 -19.71 16.14
C ARG A 7 -34.62 -18.93 14.82
N ARG A 8 -35.67 -18.93 13.99
CA ARG A 8 -35.81 -17.90 12.95
C ARG A 8 -35.83 -16.57 13.69
N LYS A 9 -34.76 -15.76 13.51
CA LYS A 9 -34.81 -14.34 13.89
C LYS A 9 -36.02 -13.76 13.13
N SER A 10 -36.92 -13.08 13.84
CA SER A 10 -37.98 -12.25 13.23
C SER A 10 -37.30 -11.32 12.19
N PRO A 11 -37.99 -10.92 11.12
CA PRO A 11 -37.47 -9.91 10.22
C PRO A 11 -37.03 -8.70 11.03
N GLN A 12 -35.74 -8.43 11.07
CA GLN A 12 -35.18 -7.31 11.81
C GLN A 12 -35.55 -6.06 11.01
N GLU A 13 -36.21 -5.09 11.67
CA GLU A 13 -36.52 -3.82 11.04
C GLU A 13 -35.23 -3.15 10.59
N ILE A 14 -35.16 -2.75 9.30
CA ILE A 14 -33.97 -2.12 8.75
C ILE A 14 -33.97 -0.65 9.19
N VAL A 15 -32.94 -0.27 9.95
CA VAL A 15 -32.71 1.10 10.37
C VAL A 15 -32.07 1.86 9.19
N ARG A 16 -32.62 3.04 8.89
CA ARG A 16 -32.16 3.96 7.87
C ARG A 16 -32.33 5.38 8.39
N TYR A 17 -31.59 6.32 7.81
CA TYR A 17 -31.89 7.73 7.99
C TYR A 17 -33.26 8.08 7.45
N THR A 18 -33.93 9.07 8.07
CA THR A 18 -35.11 9.70 7.48
C THR A 18 -34.69 10.55 6.26
N LYS A 19 -35.67 10.94 5.44
CA LYS A 19 -35.39 11.82 4.27
C LYS A 19 -34.82 13.17 4.72
N GLU A 20 -35.27 13.70 5.84
CA GLU A 20 -34.79 14.95 6.42
C GLU A 20 -33.34 14.82 6.92
N GLU A 21 -33.02 13.69 7.56
CA GLU A 21 -31.66 13.40 8.00
C GLU A 21 -30.68 13.24 6.80
N ILE A 22 -31.10 12.51 5.75
CA ILE A 22 -30.30 12.37 4.51
C ILE A 22 -30.05 13.73 3.88
N ALA A 23 -31.08 14.59 3.79
CA ALA A 23 -30.95 15.92 3.20
C ALA A 23 -29.98 16.80 3.99
N ALA A 24 -30.07 16.79 5.32
CA ALA A 24 -29.17 17.55 6.19
C ALA A 24 -27.72 17.02 6.11
N LEU A 25 -27.55 15.70 6.10
CA LEU A 25 -26.25 15.06 5.95
C LEU A 25 -25.63 15.39 4.58
N ALA A 26 -26.40 15.27 3.49
CA ALA A 26 -25.95 15.60 2.15
C ALA A 26 -25.53 17.07 2.04
N GLN A 27 -26.31 18.00 2.57
CA GLN A 27 -25.97 19.43 2.59
C GLN A 27 -24.67 19.69 3.36
N HIS A 28 -24.45 18.98 4.49
CA HIS A 28 -23.22 19.10 5.24
C HIS A 28 -22.02 18.54 4.46
N VAL A 29 -22.17 17.35 3.88
CA VAL A 29 -21.14 16.70 3.07
C VAL A 29 -20.73 17.58 1.88
N GLU A 30 -21.71 18.16 1.15
CA GLU A 30 -21.43 19.06 0.03
C GLU A 30 -20.68 20.32 0.43
N ARG A 31 -21.00 20.87 1.59
CA ARG A 31 -20.32 22.06 2.11
C ARG A 31 -18.88 21.77 2.55
N THR A 32 -18.65 20.57 3.10
CA THR A 32 -17.38 20.20 3.76
C THR A 32 -16.42 19.52 2.81
N PHE A 33 -16.91 18.57 1.97
CA PHE A 33 -16.09 17.71 1.15
C PHE A 33 -16.22 17.95 -0.35
N GLY A 34 -17.24 18.71 -0.78
CA GLY A 34 -17.50 19.00 -2.19
C GLY A 34 -18.80 18.39 -2.70
N ARG A 35 -19.17 18.77 -3.93
CA ARG A 35 -20.47 18.45 -4.52
C ARG A 35 -20.65 16.95 -4.73
N ILE A 36 -21.76 16.41 -4.20
CA ILE A 36 -22.16 15.02 -4.43
C ILE A 36 -22.52 14.84 -5.92
N SER A 37 -21.76 14.00 -6.61
CA SER A 37 -21.97 13.66 -8.01
C SER A 37 -22.85 12.43 -8.21
N GLY A 38 -23.03 11.62 -7.18
CA GLY A 38 -23.85 10.41 -7.21
C GLY A 38 -23.99 9.73 -5.86
N MET A 39 -24.82 8.71 -5.84
CA MET A 39 -25.01 7.83 -4.69
C MET A 39 -24.95 6.38 -5.16
N MET A 40 -24.18 5.56 -4.46
CA MET A 40 -24.12 4.13 -4.69
C MET A 40 -25.01 3.45 -3.65
N GLU A 41 -25.98 2.68 -4.15
CA GLU A 41 -26.84 1.88 -3.28
C GLU A 41 -26.01 0.84 -2.53
N GLY A 42 -26.18 0.81 -1.23
CA GLY A 42 -25.47 -0.08 -0.32
C GLY A 42 -26.25 -1.33 0.04
N ALA A 43 -25.82 -2.00 1.10
CA ALA A 43 -26.39 -3.24 1.56
C ALA A 43 -27.16 -3.10 2.87
N ASP A 44 -28.20 -3.93 3.04
CA ASP A 44 -28.87 -4.18 4.30
C ASP A 44 -28.14 -5.30 5.04
N ILE A 45 -27.35 -4.97 6.05
CA ILE A 45 -26.60 -5.94 6.85
C ILE A 45 -26.97 -5.79 8.32
N ASP A 46 -27.41 -6.88 8.93
CA ASP A 46 -27.82 -7.00 10.34
C ASP A 46 -28.76 -5.87 10.84
N GLY A 47 -29.70 -5.47 9.97
CA GLY A 47 -30.73 -4.47 10.27
C GLY A 47 -30.25 -3.02 10.15
N LEU A 48 -29.14 -2.76 9.47
CA LEU A 48 -28.65 -1.44 9.13
C LEU A 48 -28.48 -1.32 7.61
N HIS A 49 -28.91 -0.21 7.02
CA HIS A 49 -28.69 0.12 5.61
C HIS A 49 -27.66 1.23 5.51
N VAL A 50 -26.65 1.05 4.65
CA VAL A 50 -25.60 2.05 4.45
C VAL A 50 -25.35 2.22 2.94
N ASP A 51 -25.63 3.42 2.44
CA ASP A 51 -25.27 3.86 1.09
C ASP A 51 -23.92 4.57 1.09
N LEU A 52 -23.42 4.93 -0.11
CA LEU A 52 -22.21 5.75 -0.28
C LEU A 52 -22.54 6.98 -1.13
N PHE A 53 -22.29 8.16 -0.62
CA PHE A 53 -22.16 9.36 -1.45
C PHE A 53 -20.84 9.31 -2.22
N VAL A 54 -20.88 9.75 -3.46
CA VAL A 54 -19.71 9.87 -4.32
C VAL A 54 -19.51 11.34 -4.68
N ILE A 55 -18.34 11.85 -4.36
CA ILE A 55 -17.88 13.19 -4.75
C ILE A 55 -16.80 12.97 -5.80
N SER A 56 -17.04 13.46 -7.01
CA SER A 56 -16.06 13.35 -8.09
C SER A 56 -15.03 14.48 -8.01
N PRO A 57 -13.76 14.22 -8.41
CA PRO A 57 -12.76 15.28 -8.48
C PRO A 57 -13.20 16.40 -9.43
N GLU A 58 -13.02 17.64 -8.99
CA GLU A 58 -13.28 18.84 -9.80
C GLU A 58 -12.00 19.27 -10.51
N ASP A 59 -12.09 19.60 -11.80
CA ASP A 59 -10.99 20.03 -12.67
C ASP A 59 -9.76 19.09 -12.65
N ASP A 60 -8.54 19.65 -12.75
CA ASP A 60 -7.28 18.91 -12.79
C ASP A 60 -6.71 18.59 -11.39
N LYS A 61 -7.45 18.90 -10.34
CA LYS A 61 -7.07 18.68 -8.94
C LYS A 61 -8.15 17.89 -8.19
N GLY A 62 -7.72 17.23 -7.12
CA GLY A 62 -8.62 16.51 -6.24
C GLY A 62 -8.71 15.00 -6.52
N CYS A 63 -9.41 14.31 -5.65
CA CYS A 63 -9.61 12.86 -5.63
C CYS A 63 -11.11 12.55 -5.66
N TYR A 64 -11.48 11.30 -5.89
CA TYR A 64 -12.81 10.83 -5.52
C TYR A 64 -12.90 10.75 -4.01
N THR A 65 -13.95 11.33 -3.41
CA THR A 65 -14.25 11.12 -2.01
C THR A 65 -15.52 10.29 -1.88
N LEU A 66 -15.41 9.15 -1.22
CA LEU A 66 -16.54 8.30 -0.86
C LEU A 66 -16.92 8.58 0.59
N VAL A 67 -18.20 8.82 0.86
CA VAL A 67 -18.70 9.05 2.23
C VAL A 67 -19.87 8.12 2.49
N THR A 68 -19.81 7.38 3.60
CA THR A 68 -20.96 6.54 3.99
C THR A 68 -22.19 7.39 4.33
N CYS A 69 -23.37 6.83 4.07
CA CYS A 69 -24.64 7.44 4.41
C CYS A 69 -25.56 6.37 5.00
N GLY A 70 -25.55 6.29 6.33
CA GLY A 70 -26.38 5.29 7.01
C GLY A 70 -25.75 4.69 8.26
N MET A 71 -24.44 4.68 8.42
CA MET A 71 -23.79 4.18 9.63
C MET A 71 -24.32 4.89 10.88
N GLY A 72 -24.39 6.21 10.83
CA GLY A 72 -24.90 7.03 11.93
C GLY A 72 -26.42 7.03 12.08
N ALA A 73 -27.17 6.28 11.26
CA ALA A 73 -28.61 6.11 11.49
C ALA A 73 -28.87 5.36 12.81
N ARG A 74 -27.99 4.46 13.20
CA ARG A 74 -28.05 3.67 14.43
C ARG A 74 -26.98 4.10 15.42
N ARG A 75 -27.36 4.23 16.69
CA ARG A 75 -26.43 4.52 17.79
C ARG A 75 -25.48 3.34 17.98
N MET A 76 -24.16 3.61 17.99
CA MET A 76 -23.14 2.62 18.32
C MET A 76 -23.16 2.30 19.82
N ASN A 77 -22.66 1.11 20.19
CA ASN A 77 -22.55 0.67 21.58
C ASN A 77 -21.27 1.25 22.21
N ILE A 78 -21.34 2.55 22.52
CA ILE A 78 -20.23 3.29 23.16
C ILE A 78 -20.16 2.95 24.66
N PRO A 79 -18.97 3.12 25.30
CA PRO A 79 -18.85 3.02 26.76
C PRO A 79 -19.81 3.97 27.50
N ASP A 80 -20.22 3.56 28.71
CA ASP A 80 -21.02 4.40 29.60
C ASP A 80 -20.13 5.43 30.34
N ASP A 81 -19.47 6.27 29.53
CA ASP A 81 -18.56 7.33 29.95
C ASP A 81 -19.06 8.64 29.34
N PRO A 82 -19.21 9.72 30.13
CA PRO A 82 -19.60 11.03 29.61
C PRO A 82 -18.72 11.54 28.47
N GLU A 83 -17.42 11.26 28.49
CA GLU A 83 -16.48 11.69 27.46
C GLU A 83 -16.67 10.94 26.12
N CYS A 84 -17.29 9.75 26.15
CA CYS A 84 -17.57 8.95 24.97
C CYS A 84 -18.89 9.27 24.27
N GLN A 85 -19.79 10.06 24.88
CA GLN A 85 -21.16 10.26 24.38
C GLN A 85 -21.20 10.92 23.00
N ASP A 86 -20.26 11.78 22.71
CA ASP A 86 -20.14 12.46 21.40
C ASP A 86 -19.75 11.52 20.26
N TYR A 87 -19.21 10.34 20.55
CA TYR A 87 -18.81 9.32 19.55
C TYR A 87 -19.92 8.35 19.16
N ALA A 88 -21.15 8.58 19.64
CA ALA A 88 -22.26 7.65 19.45
C ALA A 88 -22.69 7.43 18.00
N TYR A 89 -22.41 8.37 17.11
CA TYR A 89 -22.79 8.33 15.70
C TYR A 89 -21.63 8.81 14.84
N ALA A 90 -21.40 8.11 13.73
CA ALA A 90 -20.35 8.46 12.79
C ALA A 90 -20.71 8.07 11.36
N GLU A 91 -20.08 8.73 10.41
CA GLU A 91 -19.93 8.32 9.02
C GLU A 91 -18.45 8.21 8.68
N LEU A 92 -18.13 7.40 7.70
CA LEU A 92 -16.77 7.13 7.28
C LEU A 92 -16.53 7.70 5.88
N LEU A 93 -15.28 8.09 5.61
CA LEU A 93 -14.91 8.50 4.27
C LEU A 93 -13.58 7.86 3.83
N MET A 94 -13.38 7.81 2.52
CA MET A 94 -12.13 7.37 1.89
C MET A 94 -11.91 8.15 0.62
N CYS A 95 -10.68 8.66 0.44
CA CYS A 95 -10.27 9.35 -0.76
C CYS A 95 -9.55 8.38 -1.71
N LEU A 96 -9.94 8.40 -3.00
CA LEU A 96 -9.36 7.54 -4.03
C LEU A 96 -8.76 8.39 -5.13
N PRO A 97 -7.69 7.92 -5.80
CA PRO A 97 -7.09 8.63 -6.92
C PRO A 97 -8.11 9.04 -7.97
N ARG A 98 -7.94 10.22 -8.56
CA ARG A 98 -8.81 10.70 -9.64
C ARG A 98 -8.88 9.78 -10.86
N THR A 99 -7.85 8.95 -11.03
CA THR A 99 -7.77 7.93 -12.08
C THR A 99 -8.50 6.65 -11.70
N TRP A 100 -9.09 6.57 -10.50
CA TRP A 100 -9.79 5.38 -10.05
C TRP A 100 -10.99 5.07 -10.95
N PRO A 101 -11.07 3.84 -11.52
CA PRO A 101 -12.11 3.51 -12.49
C PRO A 101 -13.44 3.16 -11.79
N MET A 102 -14.15 4.19 -11.32
CA MET A 102 -15.38 4.09 -10.53
C MET A 102 -16.50 3.31 -11.25
N GLU A 103 -16.51 3.32 -12.59
CA GLU A 103 -17.50 2.61 -13.41
C GLU A 103 -17.27 1.10 -13.48
N LYS A 104 -16.09 0.60 -13.12
CA LYS A 104 -15.75 -0.82 -13.20
C LYS A 104 -16.29 -1.59 -12.00
N THR A 105 -16.86 -2.77 -12.29
CA THR A 105 -17.50 -3.63 -11.28
C THR A 105 -16.62 -4.79 -10.80
N ALA A 106 -15.45 -5.00 -11.41
CA ALA A 106 -14.52 -6.06 -10.98
C ALA A 106 -14.04 -5.81 -9.53
N LEU A 107 -13.85 -6.88 -8.75
CA LEU A 107 -13.47 -6.82 -7.34
C LEU A 107 -12.26 -5.93 -7.07
N LYS A 108 -11.25 -5.99 -7.94
CA LYS A 108 -10.04 -5.16 -7.82
C LYS A 108 -10.28 -3.65 -7.87
N TYR A 109 -11.46 -3.22 -8.31
CA TYR A 109 -11.85 -1.80 -8.31
C TYR A 109 -12.93 -1.50 -7.27
N ARG A 110 -13.55 -2.51 -6.69
CA ARG A 110 -14.66 -2.36 -5.72
C ARG A 110 -14.24 -2.54 -4.27
N TRP A 111 -13.00 -2.95 -4.01
CA TRP A 111 -12.55 -3.20 -2.65
C TRP A 111 -12.66 -1.98 -1.71
N PRO A 112 -12.46 -0.70 -2.15
CA PRO A 112 -12.60 0.44 -1.24
C PRO A 112 -14.03 0.60 -0.74
N MET A 113 -15.01 0.45 -1.65
CA MET A 113 -16.43 0.50 -1.31
C MET A 113 -16.83 -0.65 -0.38
N ASN A 114 -16.28 -1.85 -0.64
CA ASN A 114 -16.51 -3.02 0.19
C ASN A 114 -15.89 -2.84 1.58
N MET A 115 -14.70 -2.24 1.67
CA MET A 115 -14.03 -1.92 2.93
C MET A 115 -14.85 -0.90 3.73
N LEU A 116 -15.29 0.19 3.13
CA LEU A 116 -16.16 1.18 3.79
C LEU A 116 -17.46 0.56 4.27
N SER A 117 -18.09 -0.27 3.45
CA SER A 117 -19.31 -0.99 3.85
C SER A 117 -19.06 -1.92 5.03
N ALA A 118 -17.97 -2.69 5.00
CA ALA A 118 -17.61 -3.60 6.11
C ALA A 118 -17.34 -2.83 7.41
N LEU A 119 -16.60 -1.72 7.33
CA LEU A 119 -16.33 -0.84 8.48
C LEU A 119 -17.63 -0.26 9.05
N ALA A 120 -18.50 0.30 8.20
CA ALA A 120 -19.74 0.93 8.63
C ALA A 120 -20.70 -0.05 9.32
N HIS A 121 -20.65 -1.34 8.98
CA HIS A 121 -21.45 -2.38 9.63
C HIS A 121 -20.74 -3.04 10.83
N THR A 122 -19.46 -2.78 11.05
CA THR A 122 -18.71 -3.36 12.18
C THR A 122 -19.38 -3.10 13.54
N PRO A 123 -19.86 -1.89 13.86
CA PRO A 123 -20.52 -1.64 15.15
C PRO A 123 -21.76 -2.49 15.37
N VAL A 124 -22.59 -2.67 14.36
CA VAL A 124 -23.82 -3.45 14.50
C VAL A 124 -23.58 -4.96 14.53
N LEU A 125 -22.57 -5.42 13.78
CA LEU A 125 -22.20 -6.84 13.72
C LEU A 125 -21.53 -7.34 15.00
N ASN A 126 -20.72 -6.49 15.64
CA ASN A 126 -19.89 -6.85 16.78
C ASN A 126 -20.38 -6.24 18.12
N ASP A 127 -21.53 -5.53 18.10
CA ASP A 127 -22.07 -4.82 19.27
C ASP A 127 -21.01 -3.92 19.94
N THR A 128 -20.36 -3.06 19.12
CA THR A 128 -19.24 -2.21 19.52
C THR A 128 -19.40 -0.79 19.00
N TRP A 129 -18.35 -0.01 19.07
CA TRP A 129 -18.25 1.33 18.50
C TRP A 129 -16.96 1.53 17.74
N LEU A 130 -16.94 2.53 16.89
CA LEU A 130 -15.78 2.98 16.14
C LEU A 130 -15.55 4.46 16.39
N GLY A 131 -14.31 4.83 16.64
CA GLY A 131 -13.87 6.19 16.88
C GLY A 131 -12.46 6.44 16.37
N PRO A 132 -11.93 7.67 16.56
CA PRO A 132 -10.60 8.01 16.09
C PRO A 132 -9.53 7.10 16.72
N GLY A 133 -8.57 6.68 15.90
CA GLY A 133 -7.49 5.80 16.32
C GLY A 133 -7.85 4.31 16.38
N HIS A 134 -9.12 3.93 16.20
CA HIS A 134 -9.50 2.52 16.18
C HIS A 134 -8.99 1.85 14.91
N THR A 135 -8.50 0.63 15.06
CA THR A 135 -8.12 -0.27 13.96
C THR A 135 -9.14 -1.38 13.80
N VAL A 136 -9.37 -1.80 12.57
CA VAL A 136 -10.26 -2.93 12.23
C VAL A 136 -9.54 -3.85 11.27
N GLY A 137 -9.41 -5.13 11.64
CA GLY A 137 -8.88 -6.17 10.77
C GLY A 137 -9.98 -6.91 10.03
N PHE A 138 -9.75 -7.26 8.77
CA PHE A 138 -10.62 -8.08 7.95
C PHE A 138 -10.04 -9.48 7.79
N ARG A 139 -10.91 -10.48 7.59
CA ARG A 139 -10.47 -11.88 7.46
C ARG A 139 -9.74 -12.18 6.16
N ASP A 140 -10.01 -11.39 5.14
CA ASP A 140 -9.40 -11.53 3.82
C ASP A 140 -9.06 -10.14 3.24
N THR A 141 -8.41 -10.14 2.10
CA THR A 141 -8.03 -8.96 1.33
C THR A 141 -9.07 -8.65 0.24
N PHE A 142 -10.36 -8.75 0.59
CA PHE A 142 -11.48 -8.50 -0.33
C PHE A 142 -11.38 -9.32 -1.62
N GLY A 143 -11.16 -10.63 -1.47
CA GLY A 143 -10.98 -11.55 -2.59
C GLY A 143 -9.65 -11.39 -3.30
N ASN A 144 -8.59 -11.06 -2.57
CA ASN A 144 -7.25 -10.74 -3.09
C ASN A 144 -7.23 -9.53 -4.06
N ALA A 145 -8.19 -8.62 -3.90
CA ALA A 145 -8.28 -7.42 -4.74
C ALA A 145 -7.29 -6.33 -4.31
N THR A 146 -6.78 -6.41 -3.09
CA THR A 146 -5.78 -5.52 -2.51
C THR A 146 -4.89 -6.30 -1.55
N ALA A 147 -3.77 -5.73 -1.17
CA ALA A 147 -2.91 -6.27 -0.10
C ALA A 147 -3.32 -5.74 1.28
N PHE A 148 -4.16 -4.72 1.34
CA PHE A 148 -4.69 -4.20 2.59
C PHE A 148 -5.76 -5.15 3.12
N ASN A 149 -5.65 -5.50 4.40
CA ASN A 149 -6.62 -6.34 5.11
C ASN A 149 -7.07 -5.74 6.43
N SER A 150 -6.75 -4.48 6.65
CA SER A 150 -7.09 -3.74 7.86
C SER A 150 -7.35 -2.28 7.51
N ALA A 151 -7.90 -1.52 8.43
CA ALA A 151 -8.02 -0.07 8.32
C ALA A 151 -7.84 0.57 9.70
N VAL A 152 -7.39 1.82 9.71
CA VAL A 152 -7.41 2.72 10.86
C VAL A 152 -8.37 3.86 10.58
N LEU A 153 -9.05 4.34 11.61
CA LEU A 153 -9.91 5.50 11.54
C LEU A 153 -9.17 6.74 12.04
N LEU A 154 -9.02 7.72 11.16
CA LEU A 154 -8.33 8.97 11.46
C LEU A 154 -9.35 10.08 11.68
N GLU A 155 -9.10 10.89 12.71
CA GLU A 155 -9.88 12.10 12.93
C GLU A 155 -9.54 13.13 11.83
N LEU A 156 -10.59 13.77 11.34
CA LEU A 156 -10.46 14.83 10.35
C LEU A 156 -10.48 16.19 11.02
N THR A 157 -9.52 17.03 10.64
CA THR A 157 -9.47 18.41 11.09
C THR A 157 -9.57 19.32 9.86
N HIS A 158 -10.50 20.25 9.88
CA HIS A 158 -10.58 21.27 8.82
C HIS A 158 -9.32 22.15 8.88
N PRO A 159 -8.76 22.57 7.73
CA PRO A 159 -7.55 23.41 7.69
C PRO A 159 -7.65 24.71 8.52
N ASP A 160 -8.85 25.26 8.66
CA ASP A 160 -9.11 26.46 9.48
C ASP A 160 -9.45 26.14 10.96
N GLY A 161 -9.38 24.85 11.36
CA GLY A 161 -9.70 24.40 12.71
C GLY A 161 -11.18 24.34 13.03
N SER A 162 -12.09 24.53 12.04
CA SER A 162 -13.52 24.41 12.26
C SER A 162 -13.97 22.96 12.50
N ASP A 163 -15.10 22.81 13.21
CA ASP A 163 -15.71 21.52 13.51
C ASP A 163 -16.26 20.87 12.23
N MET A 164 -15.83 19.67 11.91
CA MET A 164 -16.31 18.89 10.76
C MET A 164 -17.54 18.05 11.06
N ARG A 165 -18.01 18.03 12.31
CA ARG A 165 -19.18 17.25 12.73
C ARG A 165 -20.47 17.84 12.17
N CYS A 166 -21.48 16.98 11.97
CA CYS A 166 -22.81 17.33 11.49
C CYS A 166 -23.86 17.10 12.57
N THR A 167 -24.57 18.14 12.97
CA THR A 167 -25.78 17.97 13.83
C THR A 167 -27.01 17.79 12.94
N LEU A 168 -27.62 16.62 13.00
CA LEU A 168 -28.85 16.32 12.27
C LEU A 168 -30.09 16.97 12.92
N PRO A 169 -31.21 17.13 12.18
CA PRO A 169 -32.46 17.68 12.71
C PRO A 169 -33.02 16.94 13.93
N THR A 170 -32.68 15.67 14.06
CA THR A 170 -33.05 14.81 15.20
C THR A 170 -32.16 15.00 16.44
N GLY A 171 -31.14 15.85 16.36
CA GLY A 171 -30.19 16.11 17.44
C GLY A 171 -29.01 15.11 17.48
N LYS A 172 -28.93 14.19 16.54
CA LYS A 172 -27.75 13.31 16.43
C LYS A 172 -26.53 14.12 15.99
N LEU A 173 -25.43 13.96 16.69
CA LEU A 173 -24.12 14.52 16.32
C LEU A 173 -23.33 13.46 15.54
N ILE A 174 -23.12 13.69 14.26
CA ILE A 174 -22.41 12.77 13.37
C ILE A 174 -20.94 13.19 13.26
N ASN A 175 -20.05 12.30 13.65
CA ASN A 175 -18.61 12.43 13.42
C ASN A 175 -18.25 11.92 12.02
N PHE A 176 -17.14 12.41 11.47
CA PHE A 176 -16.59 11.89 10.20
C PHE A 176 -15.17 11.41 10.43
N TYR A 177 -14.90 10.16 10.06
CA TYR A 177 -13.57 9.57 10.16
C TYR A 177 -13.08 9.13 8.80
N GLN A 178 -11.83 9.46 8.49
CA GLN A 178 -11.18 8.91 7.32
C GLN A 178 -10.76 7.46 7.61
N ALA A 179 -11.19 6.54 6.75
CA ALA A 179 -10.75 5.15 6.78
C ALA A 179 -9.48 5.02 5.95
N ALA A 180 -8.34 4.84 6.61
CA ALA A 180 -7.05 4.61 5.97
C ALA A 180 -6.74 3.11 5.93
N PRO A 181 -6.58 2.51 4.73
CA PRO A 181 -6.25 1.09 4.59
C PRO A 181 -4.87 0.76 5.15
N LEU A 182 -4.77 -0.34 5.87
CA LEU A 182 -3.55 -0.84 6.49
C LEU A 182 -3.21 -2.26 6.02
N TYR A 183 -1.91 -2.58 6.03
CA TYR A 183 -1.41 -3.94 6.07
C TYR A 183 -1.63 -4.58 7.44
N ALA A 184 -1.61 -5.90 7.53
CA ALA A 184 -1.76 -6.61 8.80
C ALA A 184 -0.71 -6.18 9.81
N GLU A 185 0.54 -6.08 9.36
CA GLU A 185 1.69 -5.72 10.19
C GLU A 185 1.55 -4.30 10.76
N GLU A 186 1.03 -3.36 9.97
CA GLU A 186 0.78 -1.97 10.40
C GLU A 186 -0.31 -1.91 11.47
N ARG A 187 -1.38 -2.69 11.31
CA ARG A 187 -2.41 -2.83 12.33
C ARG A 187 -1.82 -3.39 13.63
N ASP A 188 -1.07 -4.49 13.55
CA ASP A 188 -0.47 -5.14 14.72
C ASP A 188 0.53 -4.19 15.44
N TYR A 189 1.23 -3.36 14.68
CA TYR A 189 2.06 -2.30 15.23
C TYR A 189 1.23 -1.24 15.96
N ALA A 190 0.16 -0.75 15.32
CA ALA A 190 -0.74 0.24 15.92
C ALA A 190 -1.44 -0.28 17.19
N GLU A 191 -1.82 -1.55 17.21
CA GLU A 191 -2.40 -2.21 18.40
C GLU A 191 -1.38 -2.33 19.55
N THR A 192 -0.09 -2.46 19.23
CA THR A 192 0.97 -2.62 20.22
C THR A 192 1.55 -1.29 20.72
N HIS A 193 1.74 -0.32 19.82
CA HIS A 193 2.47 0.93 20.09
C HIS A 193 1.56 2.17 20.08
N GLY A 194 0.30 2.00 19.68
CA GLY A 194 -0.67 3.08 19.48
C GLY A 194 -0.70 3.59 18.04
N THR A 195 -1.87 4.05 17.63
CA THR A 195 -2.08 4.60 16.28
C THR A 195 -1.25 5.87 16.03
N GLY A 196 -1.03 6.70 17.07
CA GLY A 196 -0.16 7.87 16.99
C GLY A 196 1.26 7.52 16.54
N ALA A 197 1.85 6.46 17.12
CA ALA A 197 3.19 5.99 16.75
C ALA A 197 3.26 5.49 15.29
N LEU A 198 2.19 4.88 14.78
CA LEU A 198 2.12 4.48 13.37
C LEU A 198 2.06 5.71 12.44
N ILE A 199 1.30 6.75 12.82
CA ILE A 199 1.20 8.00 12.05
C ILE A 199 2.55 8.73 12.05
N GLU A 200 3.19 8.89 13.19
CA GLU A 200 4.53 9.49 13.31
C GLU A 200 5.54 8.75 12.42
N LEU A 201 5.55 7.42 12.47
CA LEU A 201 6.42 6.61 11.62
C LEU A 201 6.12 6.82 10.13
N ALA A 202 4.85 6.94 9.73
CA ALA A 202 4.47 7.22 8.35
C ALA A 202 4.94 8.61 7.89
N GLU A 203 4.89 9.61 8.76
CA GLU A 203 5.33 10.98 8.49
C GLU A 203 6.86 11.10 8.38
N GLU A 204 7.61 10.31 9.17
CA GLU A 204 9.07 10.25 9.09
C GLU A 204 9.58 9.65 7.79
N LEU A 205 8.79 8.78 7.16
CA LEU A 205 9.17 8.15 5.90
C LEU A 205 8.96 9.13 4.73
N ALA A 206 10.05 9.64 4.18
CA ALA A 206 10.07 10.64 3.12
C ALA A 206 9.26 10.28 1.85
N PHE A 207 8.92 9.00 1.66
CA PHE A 207 8.11 8.51 0.54
C PHE A 207 6.61 8.45 0.84
N ALA A 208 6.23 8.64 2.10
CA ALA A 208 4.84 8.45 2.52
C ALA A 208 4.39 9.51 3.55
N PRO A 209 4.77 10.81 3.42
CA PRO A 209 4.44 11.82 4.41
C PRO A 209 2.93 11.95 4.65
N HIS A 210 2.10 11.44 3.73
CA HIS A 210 0.64 11.43 3.79
C HIS A 210 0.04 10.04 3.49
N ALA A 211 0.82 8.97 3.67
CA ALA A 211 0.39 7.61 3.29
C ALA A 211 -0.94 7.16 3.92
N LEU A 212 -1.29 7.72 5.07
CA LEU A 212 -2.52 7.41 5.81
C LEU A 212 -3.57 8.52 5.74
N ILE A 213 -3.20 9.77 5.41
CA ILE A 213 -4.05 10.94 5.61
C ILE A 213 -4.69 11.43 4.31
N ASP A 214 -4.07 11.16 3.15
CA ASP A 214 -4.54 11.61 1.85
C ASP A 214 -5.32 10.55 1.07
N GLU A 215 -5.31 10.68 -0.25
CA GLU A 215 -5.90 9.67 -1.10
C GLU A 215 -5.16 8.33 -0.98
N VAL A 216 -5.90 7.24 -1.13
CA VAL A 216 -5.37 5.89 -1.00
C VAL A 216 -4.38 5.59 -2.13
N ASN A 217 -3.10 5.52 -1.80
CA ASN A 217 -2.11 4.92 -2.68
C ASN A 217 -2.14 3.40 -2.54
N VAL A 218 -2.73 2.72 -3.52
CA VAL A 218 -2.91 1.26 -3.51
C VAL A 218 -1.61 0.49 -3.72
N GLU A 219 -0.57 1.17 -4.18
CA GLU A 219 0.75 0.60 -4.44
C GLU A 219 1.78 0.99 -3.37
N ARG A 220 1.37 1.74 -2.33
CA ARG A 220 2.30 2.09 -1.27
C ARG A 220 2.88 0.85 -0.60
N PRO A 221 4.16 0.87 -0.21
CA PRO A 221 4.74 -0.19 0.61
C PRO A 221 4.12 -0.21 2.01
N CYS A 222 4.32 -1.31 2.73
CA CYS A 222 4.06 -1.36 4.16
C CYS A 222 5.04 -0.41 4.87
N ILE A 223 4.51 0.46 5.75
CA ILE A 223 5.30 1.46 6.50
C ILE A 223 6.39 0.80 7.36
N LEU A 224 6.14 -0.41 7.85
CA LEU A 224 7.07 -1.15 8.71
C LEU A 224 8.14 -1.93 7.94
N ARG A 225 8.02 -2.03 6.62
CA ARG A 225 9.03 -2.70 5.81
C ARG A 225 10.13 -1.70 5.49
N SER A 226 11.39 -2.13 5.59
CA SER A 226 12.48 -1.33 5.11
C SER A 226 12.25 -0.94 3.66
N ASP A 227 12.25 0.36 3.38
CA ASP A 227 12.19 0.85 1.98
C ASP A 227 13.50 0.53 1.26
N PHE A 228 14.52 0.27 2.01
CA PHE A 228 15.88 0.09 1.52
C PHE A 228 16.12 -1.39 1.16
N LEU A 229 16.43 -1.64 -0.10
CA LEU A 229 16.84 -2.97 -0.57
C LEU A 229 18.37 -3.06 -0.66
N ASP A 230 19.00 -2.05 -1.27
CA ASP A 230 20.44 -2.05 -1.48
C ASP A 230 20.96 -0.64 -1.77
N SER A 231 22.27 -0.42 -1.58
CA SER A 231 22.96 0.80 -2.03
C SER A 231 24.38 0.53 -2.47
N THR A 232 24.89 1.43 -3.30
CA THR A 232 26.28 1.39 -3.74
C THR A 232 27.27 1.71 -2.62
N GLU A 233 26.86 2.33 -1.53
CA GLU A 233 27.74 2.82 -0.46
C GLU A 233 28.64 1.72 0.11
N SER A 234 28.05 0.60 0.55
CA SER A 234 28.82 -0.54 1.09
C SER A 234 29.77 -1.17 0.08
N HIS A 235 29.39 -1.17 -1.21
CA HIS A 235 30.21 -1.70 -2.31
C HIS A 235 31.33 -0.73 -2.68
N GLU A 236 31.07 0.57 -2.66
CA GLU A 236 32.08 1.63 -2.85
C GLU A 236 33.11 1.61 -1.73
N ASP A 237 32.67 1.46 -0.48
CA ASP A 237 33.55 1.31 0.69
C ASP A 237 34.43 0.05 0.53
N CYS A 238 33.86 -1.09 0.13
CA CYS A 238 34.61 -2.31 -0.13
C CYS A 238 35.64 -2.12 -1.23
N ILE A 239 35.28 -1.47 -2.35
CA ILE A 239 36.22 -1.14 -3.44
C ILE A 239 37.38 -0.28 -2.93
N ALA A 240 37.07 0.74 -2.11
CA ALA A 240 38.05 1.66 -1.58
C ALA A 240 38.98 1.00 -0.54
N GLU A 241 38.44 0.25 0.40
CA GLU A 241 39.18 -0.44 1.46
C GLU A 241 40.13 -1.50 0.89
N LYS A 242 39.63 -2.31 -0.07
CA LYS A 242 40.41 -3.37 -0.71
C LYS A 242 41.26 -2.86 -1.89
N GLN A 243 41.15 -1.58 -2.26
CA GLN A 243 41.82 -0.95 -3.40
C GLN A 243 41.62 -1.75 -4.70
N LEU A 244 40.38 -2.21 -4.95
CA LEU A 244 40.08 -3.05 -6.12
C LEU A 244 40.24 -2.26 -7.41
N PRO A 245 40.89 -2.83 -8.44
CA PRO A 245 41.15 -2.15 -9.70
C PRO A 245 39.92 -2.23 -10.64
N VAL A 246 38.77 -1.79 -10.15
CA VAL A 246 37.49 -1.79 -10.87
C VAL A 246 37.03 -0.40 -11.20
N ASP A 247 36.09 -0.27 -12.16
CA ASP A 247 35.37 0.97 -12.45
C ASP A 247 34.53 1.38 -11.23
N ALA A 248 34.46 2.67 -10.92
CA ALA A 248 33.62 3.22 -9.86
C ALA A 248 32.14 2.84 -10.02
N LEU A 249 31.66 2.62 -11.25
CA LEU A 249 30.30 2.13 -11.51
C LEU A 249 30.11 0.63 -11.24
N ALA A 250 31.18 -0.12 -10.92
CA ALA A 250 31.08 -1.54 -10.59
C ALA A 250 30.15 -1.81 -9.41
N ALA A 251 30.19 -0.92 -8.41
CA ALA A 251 29.28 -0.94 -7.24
C ALA A 251 27.79 -0.95 -7.63
N CYS A 252 27.44 -0.36 -8.79
CA CYS A 252 26.06 -0.32 -9.28
C CYS A 252 25.66 -1.58 -10.10
N SER A 253 26.58 -2.47 -10.46
CA SER A 253 26.34 -3.45 -11.55
C SER A 253 25.21 -4.42 -11.24
N HIS A 254 25.24 -5.11 -10.11
CA HIS A 254 24.20 -6.06 -9.71
C HIS A 254 22.87 -5.37 -9.41
N ILE A 255 22.90 -4.19 -8.78
CA ILE A 255 21.70 -3.37 -8.48
C ILE A 255 21.01 -2.96 -9.78
N ALA A 256 21.78 -2.48 -10.77
CA ALA A 256 21.25 -2.08 -12.07
C ALA A 256 20.70 -3.26 -12.88
N ILE A 257 21.29 -4.46 -12.75
CA ILE A 257 20.77 -5.70 -13.35
C ILE A 257 19.38 -6.02 -12.78
N PHE A 258 19.22 -5.99 -11.47
CA PHE A 258 17.93 -6.27 -10.83
C PHE A 258 16.88 -5.23 -11.23
N LEU A 259 17.20 -3.94 -11.17
CA LEU A 259 16.30 -2.87 -11.59
C LEU A 259 15.88 -3.03 -13.06
N ARG A 260 16.82 -3.33 -13.98
CA ARG A 260 16.52 -3.57 -15.39
C ARG A 260 15.53 -4.71 -15.55
N TRP A 261 15.75 -5.82 -14.86
CA TRP A 261 14.86 -6.98 -14.89
C TRP A 261 13.45 -6.62 -14.40
N MET A 262 13.35 -5.87 -13.30
CA MET A 262 12.06 -5.39 -12.77
C MET A 262 11.31 -4.50 -13.77
N ILE A 263 12.01 -3.63 -14.48
CA ILE A 263 11.43 -2.78 -15.54
C ILE A 263 10.93 -3.64 -16.72
N GLU A 264 11.72 -4.58 -17.19
CA GLU A 264 11.37 -5.47 -18.32
C GLU A 264 10.16 -6.37 -18.02
N HIS A 265 9.89 -6.63 -16.74
CA HIS A 265 8.77 -7.46 -16.26
C HIS A 265 7.56 -6.66 -15.76
N ASP A 266 7.50 -5.34 -16.03
CA ASP A 266 6.40 -4.46 -15.61
C ASP A 266 6.17 -4.44 -14.08
N LEU A 267 7.24 -4.56 -13.31
CA LEU A 267 7.19 -4.61 -11.85
C LEU A 267 7.56 -3.28 -11.18
N VAL A 268 7.85 -2.21 -11.94
CA VAL A 268 8.04 -0.85 -11.42
C VAL A 268 6.70 -0.14 -11.27
N CYS A 269 6.54 0.65 -10.20
CA CYS A 269 5.32 1.38 -9.91
C CYS A 269 5.06 2.52 -10.91
N GLU A 270 3.85 3.04 -10.93
CA GLU A 270 3.46 4.09 -11.87
C GLU A 270 4.24 5.40 -11.62
N GLU A 271 4.45 5.75 -10.36
CA GLU A 271 5.22 6.95 -9.99
C GLU A 271 6.66 6.88 -10.50
N PHE A 272 7.34 5.73 -10.30
CA PHE A 272 8.68 5.51 -10.82
C PHE A 272 8.68 5.57 -12.36
N ARG A 273 7.70 4.93 -13.00
CA ARG A 273 7.56 4.93 -14.46
C ARG A 273 7.36 6.33 -15.02
N LEU A 274 6.53 7.17 -14.39
CA LEU A 274 6.29 8.55 -14.83
C LEU A 274 7.51 9.44 -14.57
N ALA A 275 8.16 9.31 -13.41
CA ALA A 275 9.35 10.09 -13.07
C ALA A 275 10.55 9.79 -13.99
N HIS A 276 10.60 8.57 -14.56
CA HIS A 276 11.72 8.06 -15.36
C HIS A 276 11.28 7.49 -16.72
N GLU A 277 10.23 8.07 -17.30
CA GLU A 277 9.50 7.55 -18.47
C GLU A 277 10.43 7.21 -19.66
N GLU A 278 11.39 8.08 -19.96
CA GLU A 278 12.33 7.88 -21.09
C GLU A 278 13.16 6.59 -20.90
N VAL A 279 13.72 6.40 -19.71
CA VAL A 279 14.57 5.24 -19.39
C VAL A 279 13.73 3.96 -19.35
N VAL A 280 12.59 4.00 -18.68
CA VAL A 280 11.68 2.85 -18.54
C VAL A 280 11.18 2.38 -19.90
N ASN A 281 10.70 3.30 -20.74
CA ASN A 281 10.20 2.96 -22.08
C ASN A 281 11.33 2.44 -22.99
N ALA A 282 12.52 3.05 -22.94
CA ALA A 282 13.66 2.60 -23.72
C ALA A 282 14.09 1.16 -23.35
N ILE A 283 14.07 0.81 -22.07
CA ILE A 283 14.38 -0.55 -21.60
C ILE A 283 13.31 -1.54 -22.07
N ARG A 284 12.03 -1.23 -21.88
CA ARG A 284 10.90 -2.09 -22.31
C ARG A 284 10.89 -2.37 -23.80
N GLU A 285 11.28 -1.39 -24.59
CA GLU A 285 11.34 -1.52 -26.05
C GLU A 285 12.66 -2.11 -26.56
N GLY A 286 13.57 -2.49 -25.67
CA GLY A 286 14.89 -3.02 -26.04
C GLY A 286 15.79 -2.01 -26.76
N ARG A 287 15.50 -0.71 -26.62
CA ARG A 287 16.23 0.40 -27.26
C ARG A 287 17.20 1.12 -26.31
N TYR A 288 17.35 0.61 -25.09
CA TYR A 288 18.23 1.23 -24.10
C TYR A 288 19.69 0.85 -24.39
N HIS A 289 20.46 1.82 -24.83
CA HIS A 289 21.88 1.65 -25.19
C HIS A 289 22.83 2.34 -24.21
N THR A 290 22.27 3.07 -23.22
CA THR A 290 23.06 3.77 -22.21
C THR A 290 23.38 2.82 -21.07
N ASP A 291 24.50 3.03 -20.40
CA ASP A 291 24.87 2.27 -19.21
C ASP A 291 23.90 2.61 -18.05
N LEU A 292 23.07 1.66 -17.64
CA LEU A 292 22.08 1.85 -16.60
C LEU A 292 22.69 2.10 -15.22
N ARG A 293 23.96 1.74 -15.01
CA ARG A 293 24.73 2.05 -13.80
C ARG A 293 24.86 3.56 -13.61
N ILE A 294 24.99 4.32 -14.72
CA ILE A 294 25.02 5.78 -14.70
C ILE A 294 23.68 6.34 -14.18
N PHE A 295 22.57 5.77 -14.64
CA PHE A 295 21.24 6.15 -14.17
C PHE A 295 21.05 5.82 -12.68
N MET A 296 21.46 4.61 -12.25
CA MET A 296 21.46 4.23 -10.83
C MET A 296 22.23 5.23 -9.98
N ASN A 297 23.48 5.51 -10.33
CA ASN A 297 24.33 6.42 -9.56
C ASN A 297 23.78 7.85 -9.54
N HIS A 298 23.50 8.44 -10.72
CA HIS A 298 23.17 9.87 -10.81
C HIS A 298 21.71 10.20 -10.49
N LYS A 299 20.76 9.37 -10.90
CA LYS A 299 19.32 9.65 -10.73
C LYS A 299 18.74 9.02 -9.48
N LEU A 300 19.18 7.82 -9.13
CA LEU A 300 18.72 7.11 -7.96
C LEU A 300 19.69 7.20 -6.78
N ARG A 301 20.78 7.97 -6.92
CA ARG A 301 21.82 8.17 -5.88
C ARG A 301 22.38 6.86 -5.35
N GLY A 302 22.54 5.89 -6.21
CA GLY A 302 23.06 4.56 -5.86
C GLY A 302 22.10 3.71 -5.01
N CYS A 303 20.88 4.13 -4.75
CA CYS A 303 19.93 3.40 -3.90
C CYS A 303 18.90 2.62 -4.70
N LEU A 304 18.63 1.39 -4.27
CA LEU A 304 17.51 0.57 -4.72
C LEU A 304 16.47 0.51 -3.61
N LEU A 305 15.27 1.03 -3.88
CA LEU A 305 14.22 1.18 -2.89
C LEU A 305 12.98 0.36 -3.25
N ASN A 306 12.34 -0.23 -2.26
CA ASN A 306 11.10 -1.01 -2.41
C ASN A 306 9.99 -0.20 -3.10
N ARG A 307 9.87 1.08 -2.78
CA ARG A 307 8.86 1.97 -3.37
C ARG A 307 8.99 2.17 -4.89
N PHE A 308 10.11 1.78 -5.50
CA PHE A 308 10.24 1.83 -6.96
C PHE A 308 9.39 0.78 -7.67
N PHE A 309 8.89 -0.22 -6.92
CA PHE A 309 8.24 -1.39 -7.47
C PHE A 309 6.74 -1.42 -7.18
N THR A 310 5.99 -2.10 -8.07
CA THR A 310 4.60 -2.47 -7.79
C THR A 310 4.54 -3.39 -6.58
N ARG A 311 3.36 -3.59 -6.00
CA ARG A 311 3.20 -4.51 -4.87
C ARG A 311 3.77 -5.90 -5.16
N VAL A 312 3.52 -6.44 -6.36
CA VAL A 312 4.06 -7.74 -6.78
C VAL A 312 5.60 -7.72 -6.81
N GLY A 313 6.17 -6.61 -7.31
CA GLY A 313 7.61 -6.40 -7.33
C GLY A 313 8.21 -6.31 -5.92
N GLN A 314 7.57 -5.58 -5.01
CA GLN A 314 7.98 -5.46 -3.60
C GLN A 314 7.97 -6.81 -2.88
N ASP A 315 6.90 -7.58 -3.03
CA ASP A 315 6.78 -8.90 -2.40
C ASP A 315 7.80 -9.90 -2.96
N PHE A 316 8.10 -9.81 -4.25
CA PHE A 316 9.16 -10.61 -4.86
C PHE A 316 10.54 -10.16 -4.39
N ALA A 317 10.82 -8.86 -4.37
CA ALA A 317 12.08 -8.32 -3.90
C ALA A 317 12.32 -8.68 -2.42
N ALA A 318 11.33 -8.52 -1.55
CA ALA A 318 11.43 -8.89 -0.14
C ALA A 318 11.71 -10.39 0.09
N TRP A 319 11.31 -11.26 -0.84
CA TRP A 319 11.60 -12.68 -0.75
C TRP A 319 12.94 -13.08 -1.37
N TYR A 320 13.39 -12.35 -2.38
CA TYR A 320 14.53 -12.75 -3.18
C TYR A 320 15.78 -11.89 -2.95
N TYR A 321 15.60 -10.59 -2.72
CA TYR A 321 16.69 -9.66 -2.42
C TYR A 321 16.94 -9.64 -0.90
N ASP A 322 17.38 -10.78 -0.38
CA ASP A 322 17.54 -11.02 1.07
C ASP A 322 19.00 -11.38 1.36
N PHE A 323 19.71 -10.50 2.05
CA PHE A 323 21.11 -10.70 2.44
C PHE A 323 21.24 -11.65 3.63
N ASP A 324 20.17 -11.80 4.43
CA ASP A 324 20.12 -12.65 5.63
C ASP A 324 19.49 -14.03 5.34
N ALA A 325 19.32 -14.36 4.06
CA ALA A 325 18.70 -15.62 3.65
C ALA A 325 19.45 -16.84 4.25
N ALA A 326 18.69 -17.80 4.76
CA ALA A 326 19.27 -19.04 5.26
C ALA A 326 20.04 -19.79 4.17
N GLU A 327 21.08 -20.52 4.57
CA GLU A 327 21.90 -21.32 3.65
C GLU A 327 21.04 -22.22 2.76
N GLY A 328 21.22 -22.11 1.44
CA GLY A 328 20.44 -22.83 0.44
C GLY A 328 19.07 -22.27 0.12
N ALA A 329 18.65 -21.20 0.78
CA ALA A 329 17.45 -20.47 0.38
C ALA A 329 17.70 -19.65 -0.91
N PRO A 330 16.68 -19.48 -1.76
CA PRO A 330 16.81 -18.61 -2.93
C PRO A 330 17.08 -17.17 -2.50
N CYS A 331 18.19 -16.58 -2.92
CA CYS A 331 18.49 -15.19 -2.67
C CYS A 331 19.25 -14.56 -3.83
N TYR A 332 19.00 -13.27 -4.08
CA TYR A 332 19.62 -12.54 -5.18
C TYR A 332 21.14 -12.38 -5.01
N PRO A 333 21.65 -11.99 -3.84
CA PRO A 333 23.11 -11.93 -3.61
C PRO A 333 23.82 -13.25 -3.91
N GLY A 334 23.27 -14.37 -3.46
CA GLY A 334 23.83 -15.69 -3.74
C GLY A 334 23.80 -16.08 -5.22
N ASP A 335 22.74 -15.70 -5.94
CA ASP A 335 22.67 -15.94 -7.40
C ASP A 335 23.60 -15.00 -8.19
N VAL A 336 23.87 -13.79 -7.73
CA VAL A 336 24.88 -12.87 -8.27
C VAL A 336 26.26 -13.51 -8.17
N ASP A 337 26.58 -14.06 -7.01
CA ASP A 337 27.84 -14.73 -6.74
C ASP A 337 28.00 -16.01 -7.56
N ALA A 338 26.98 -16.86 -7.56
CA ALA A 338 26.95 -18.07 -8.39
C ALA A 338 27.09 -17.78 -9.89
N HIS A 339 26.51 -16.69 -10.37
CA HIS A 339 26.65 -16.28 -11.77
C HIS A 339 28.06 -15.75 -12.06
N ALA A 340 28.69 -15.02 -11.14
CA ALA A 340 30.07 -14.57 -11.27
C ALA A 340 31.03 -15.78 -11.31
N LEU A 341 30.82 -16.78 -10.43
CA LEU A 341 31.58 -18.03 -10.46
C LEU A 341 31.44 -18.76 -11.81
N ALA A 342 30.21 -18.89 -12.31
CA ALA A 342 29.98 -19.54 -13.61
C ALA A 342 30.59 -18.77 -14.79
N PHE A 343 30.66 -17.44 -14.70
CA PHE A 343 31.20 -16.59 -15.74
C PHE A 343 32.73 -16.62 -15.78
N PHE A 344 33.40 -16.53 -14.64
CA PHE A 344 34.87 -16.50 -14.58
C PHE A 344 35.49 -17.90 -14.51
N GLY A 345 34.78 -18.90 -14.03
CA GLY A 345 35.27 -20.22 -13.68
C GLY A 345 36.02 -20.23 -12.33
N GLU A 346 36.12 -21.42 -11.71
CA GLU A 346 36.60 -21.57 -10.32
C GLU A 346 37.99 -20.96 -10.09
N GLU A 347 38.97 -21.21 -11.04
CA GLU A 347 40.34 -20.75 -10.87
C GLU A 347 40.45 -19.22 -10.79
N LYS A 348 39.72 -18.51 -11.66
CA LYS A 348 39.75 -17.06 -11.70
C LYS A 348 38.87 -16.45 -10.60
N TYR A 349 37.76 -17.06 -10.33
CA TYR A 349 36.84 -16.60 -9.27
C TYR A 349 37.50 -16.57 -7.88
N HIS A 350 38.34 -17.54 -7.56
CA HIS A 350 39.10 -17.63 -6.32
C HIS A 350 40.53 -17.02 -6.41
N SER A 351 40.79 -16.21 -7.40
CA SER A 351 42.11 -15.57 -7.54
C SER A 351 42.27 -14.42 -6.53
N ASP A 352 43.52 -14.19 -6.10
CA ASP A 352 43.88 -13.06 -5.26
C ASP A 352 43.53 -11.70 -5.87
N GLU A 353 43.38 -11.63 -7.20
CA GLU A 353 42.96 -10.42 -7.92
C GLU A 353 41.59 -9.94 -7.49
N PHE A 354 40.65 -10.86 -7.21
CA PHE A 354 39.28 -10.55 -6.86
C PHE A 354 39.04 -10.32 -5.36
N GLN A 355 39.95 -10.76 -4.51
CA GLN A 355 39.86 -10.59 -3.05
C GLN A 355 38.47 -10.95 -2.49
N ASP A 356 37.91 -12.04 -2.99
CA ASP A 356 36.55 -12.54 -2.68
C ASP A 356 35.40 -11.64 -3.18
N GLU A 357 35.65 -10.65 -4.04
CA GLU A 357 34.66 -9.71 -4.57
C GLU A 357 34.46 -9.88 -6.09
N ALA A 358 34.48 -11.09 -6.59
CA ALA A 358 34.38 -11.39 -8.02
C ALA A 358 33.20 -10.74 -8.72
N TYR A 359 32.06 -10.53 -8.01
CA TYR A 359 30.87 -9.89 -8.56
C TYR A 359 31.08 -8.41 -8.95
N LEU A 360 32.09 -7.73 -8.37
CA LEU A 360 32.44 -6.36 -8.72
C LEU A 360 33.25 -6.28 -10.02
N PHE A 361 33.87 -7.38 -10.45
CA PHE A 361 34.71 -7.45 -11.66
C PHE A 361 33.92 -7.87 -12.89
N VAL A 362 32.63 -8.14 -12.77
CA VAL A 362 31.82 -8.60 -13.89
C VAL A 362 31.65 -7.49 -14.94
N PRO A 363 31.71 -7.85 -16.25
CA PRO A 363 31.55 -6.87 -17.30
C PRO A 363 30.10 -6.35 -17.34
N TRP A 364 29.94 -5.05 -17.52
CA TRP A 364 28.63 -4.50 -17.85
C TRP A 364 28.34 -4.76 -19.34
N GLY A 365 27.34 -5.59 -19.62
CA GLY A 365 26.99 -5.93 -21.00
C GLY A 365 25.81 -6.87 -21.13
N GLU A 366 25.28 -6.94 -22.33
CA GLU A 366 24.06 -7.69 -22.65
C GLU A 366 24.22 -9.20 -22.41
N GLU A 367 25.38 -9.75 -22.66
CA GLU A 367 25.65 -11.18 -22.46
C GLU A 367 25.57 -11.55 -20.98
N TYR A 368 26.24 -10.75 -20.12
CA TYR A 368 26.22 -10.97 -18.68
C TYR A 368 24.81 -10.78 -18.12
N TYR A 369 24.11 -9.71 -18.53
CA TYR A 369 22.72 -9.46 -18.15
C TYR A 369 21.81 -10.65 -18.50
N ARG A 370 21.89 -11.17 -19.73
CA ARG A 370 21.07 -12.32 -20.13
C ARG A 370 21.36 -13.59 -19.32
N GLY A 371 22.60 -13.78 -18.90
CA GLY A 371 22.96 -14.84 -17.99
C GLY A 371 22.23 -14.68 -16.66
N MET A 372 22.39 -13.52 -16.03
CA MET A 372 21.80 -13.22 -14.71
C MET A 372 20.27 -13.19 -14.74
N SER A 373 19.65 -12.64 -15.79
CA SER A 373 18.19 -12.58 -15.93
C SER A 373 17.53 -13.96 -15.88
N ARG A 374 18.21 -15.02 -16.33
CA ARG A 374 17.68 -16.40 -16.26
C ARG A 374 17.56 -16.89 -14.81
N PHE A 375 18.50 -16.52 -13.94
CA PHE A 375 18.42 -16.82 -12.51
C PHE A 375 17.21 -16.13 -11.91
N ILE A 376 17.03 -14.85 -12.17
CA ILE A 376 15.89 -14.07 -11.66
C ILE A 376 14.58 -14.64 -12.19
N ASP A 377 14.47 -14.99 -13.47
CA ASP A 377 13.32 -15.63 -14.10
C ASP A 377 12.92 -16.94 -13.41
N GLU A 378 13.92 -17.79 -13.11
CA GLU A 378 13.69 -19.05 -12.42
C GLU A 378 13.12 -18.83 -11.02
N LYS A 379 13.72 -17.90 -10.26
CA LYS A 379 13.28 -17.58 -8.91
C LYS A 379 11.89 -16.92 -8.92
N PHE A 380 11.60 -16.03 -9.86
CA PHE A 380 10.28 -15.45 -10.01
C PHE A 380 9.20 -16.48 -10.31
N ARG A 381 9.50 -17.47 -11.17
CA ARG A 381 8.57 -18.59 -11.41
C ARG A 381 8.39 -19.46 -10.18
N LEU A 382 9.45 -19.69 -9.40
CA LEU A 382 9.40 -20.45 -8.15
C LEU A 382 8.53 -19.70 -7.13
N TRP A 383 8.77 -18.40 -6.96
CA TRP A 383 8.01 -17.55 -6.06
C TRP A 383 6.51 -17.52 -6.39
N LYS A 384 6.14 -17.41 -7.68
CA LYS A 384 4.73 -17.42 -8.11
C LYS A 384 3.97 -18.73 -7.85
N ARG A 385 4.65 -19.80 -7.52
CA ARG A 385 4.04 -21.12 -7.24
C ARG A 385 3.80 -21.37 -5.75
N ARG A 386 4.24 -20.46 -4.91
CA ARG A 386 4.05 -20.50 -3.45
C ARG A 386 2.65 -20.07 -3.07
#